data_ab8ad9045d51aa4decfab7b50b6e132a
#
_entry.id   ab8ad9045d51aa4decfab7b50b6e132a
#
_cell.length_a   1.000
_cell.length_b   1.000
_cell.length_c   1.000
_cell.angle_alpha   90.00
_cell.angle_beta   90.00
_cell.angle_gamma   90.00
#
_symmetry.space_group_name_H-M   'P 1'
#
loop_
_entity.id
_entity.type
_entity.pdbx_description
1 polymer ?
#
loop_
_entity_poly.entity_id
_entity_poly.type
_entity_poly.pdbx_seq_one_letter_code
_entity_poly.pdbx_strand_id
1 'polypeptide(L)'
;MENFEPKVIIIGEKAIDIFEYVDINRVNPEAPSLIGVPVGMDVKGGMAENVYNNLISLGLKQNNVCFISNLTAIIKKRFIDKKSNYVVFRIDQNDDIISKQHEYFCGDTFKKLEEILINHKTIKFIVISDYNKQFIDEYWIEQISILAKKYGILTALDSKKILSDWSKEIDFVKINKKEYENNLLSNKFPESFCKNLLVTDGDKGIHWINKGLTFIGERVEVRDVVGAGDVALAAFVIKMIESENNIEESIKFANKAASISVTKKGTCSIKRNEIL
;
A
#
# COMPACT_ATOMS: atom_id res chain seq x y z
N MET A 1 -13.87 -26.62 -3.10
CA MET A 1 -13.59 -25.17 -3.20
C MET A 1 -13.76 -24.59 -1.81
N GLU A 2 -12.75 -23.92 -1.27
CA GLU A 2 -12.92 -23.20 0.01
C GLU A 2 -13.97 -22.10 -0.19
N ASN A 3 -14.92 -21.96 0.74
CA ASN A 3 -15.95 -20.94 0.67
C ASN A 3 -15.29 -19.54 0.69
N PHE A 4 -15.77 -18.63 -0.15
CA PHE A 4 -15.35 -17.24 -0.14
C PHE A 4 -15.91 -16.55 1.10
N GLU A 5 -15.04 -16.24 2.07
CA GLU A 5 -15.38 -15.60 3.34
C GLU A 5 -14.45 -14.40 3.60
N PRO A 6 -14.65 -13.29 2.89
CA PRO A 6 -13.76 -12.14 2.99
C PRO A 6 -13.83 -11.50 4.39
N LYS A 7 -12.65 -11.22 4.96
CA LYS A 7 -12.46 -10.44 6.18
C LYS A 7 -11.98 -9.03 5.88
N VAL A 8 -11.28 -8.87 4.75
CA VAL A 8 -10.73 -7.60 4.28
C VAL A 8 -11.10 -7.40 2.82
N ILE A 9 -11.52 -6.18 2.49
CA ILE A 9 -11.62 -5.71 1.11
C ILE A 9 -10.47 -4.73 0.87
N ILE A 10 -9.70 -4.91 -0.20
CA ILE A 10 -8.68 -3.97 -0.65
C ILE A 10 -9.19 -3.29 -1.91
N ILE A 11 -9.08 -1.97 -1.97
CA ILE A 11 -9.42 -1.16 -3.13
C ILE A 11 -8.20 -0.29 -3.46
N GLY A 12 -7.71 -0.34 -4.70
CA GLY A 12 -6.58 0.49 -5.11
C GLY A 12 -5.89 0.03 -6.38
N GLU A 13 -4.91 0.81 -6.82
CA GLU A 13 -4.17 0.50 -8.02
C GLU A 13 -3.24 -0.68 -7.81
N LYS A 14 -3.25 -1.63 -8.74
CA LYS A 14 -2.23 -2.68 -8.82
C LYS A 14 -1.15 -2.35 -9.82
N ALA A 15 0.07 -2.72 -9.49
CA ALA A 15 1.22 -2.61 -10.37
C ALA A 15 2.03 -3.90 -10.39
N ILE A 16 2.81 -4.06 -11.45
CA ILE A 16 3.81 -5.12 -11.59
C ILE A 16 5.19 -4.45 -11.57
N ASP A 17 5.96 -4.74 -10.54
CA ASP A 17 7.36 -4.35 -10.43
C ASP A 17 8.24 -5.42 -11.06
N ILE A 18 8.93 -5.09 -12.15
CA ILE A 18 9.86 -5.97 -12.86
C ILE A 18 11.28 -5.48 -12.58
N PHE A 19 12.12 -6.35 -12.04
CA PHE A 19 13.53 -6.10 -11.77
C PHE A 19 14.34 -6.96 -12.75
N GLU A 20 14.78 -6.36 -13.85
CA GLU A 20 15.62 -7.03 -14.83
C GLU A 20 17.08 -6.77 -14.53
N TYR A 21 17.81 -7.84 -14.20
CA TYR A 21 19.26 -7.78 -13.95
C TYR A 21 20.01 -7.86 -15.26
N VAL A 22 20.93 -6.92 -15.48
CA VAL A 22 21.74 -6.82 -16.69
C VAL A 22 23.22 -6.82 -16.33
N ASP A 23 24.04 -7.51 -17.12
CA ASP A 23 25.49 -7.42 -17.05
C ASP A 23 25.98 -6.34 -18.02
N ILE A 24 26.45 -5.21 -17.48
CA ILE A 24 26.90 -4.06 -18.25
C ILE A 24 28.42 -4.13 -18.36
N ASN A 25 28.91 -4.47 -19.57
CA ASN A 25 30.32 -4.69 -19.80
C ASN A 25 30.99 -3.64 -20.70
N ARG A 26 30.19 -2.84 -21.43
CA ARG A 26 30.73 -1.87 -22.38
C ARG A 26 29.78 -0.69 -22.61
N VAL A 27 30.37 0.39 -23.06
CA VAL A 27 29.64 1.57 -23.58
C VAL A 27 29.39 1.39 -25.06
N ASN A 28 28.25 1.88 -25.54
CA ASN A 28 27.94 1.87 -26.97
C ASN A 28 28.92 2.81 -27.72
N PRO A 29 29.60 2.33 -28.80
CA PRO A 29 30.50 3.17 -29.57
C PRO A 29 29.79 4.25 -30.39
N GLU A 30 28.47 4.07 -30.68
CA GLU A 30 27.70 4.95 -31.55
C GLU A 30 26.94 6.04 -30.80
N ALA A 31 26.77 5.89 -29.49
CA ALA A 31 26.00 6.82 -28.66
C ALA A 31 26.46 6.75 -27.18
N PRO A 32 26.27 7.80 -26.37
CA PRO A 32 26.58 7.80 -24.94
C PRO A 32 25.56 6.94 -24.15
N SER A 33 25.50 5.64 -24.43
CA SER A 33 24.62 4.69 -23.79
C SER A 33 25.35 3.44 -23.35
N LEU A 34 24.77 2.72 -22.39
CA LEU A 34 25.31 1.46 -21.88
C LEU A 34 24.77 0.29 -22.70
N ILE A 35 25.60 -0.74 -22.91
CA ILE A 35 25.17 -2.02 -23.49
C ILE A 35 25.15 -3.04 -22.37
N GLY A 36 23.96 -3.58 -22.09
CA GLY A 36 23.73 -4.61 -21.07
C GLY A 36 23.19 -5.89 -21.68
N VAL A 37 23.60 -7.03 -21.10
CA VAL A 37 23.08 -8.35 -21.46
C VAL A 37 22.18 -8.81 -20.31
N PRO A 38 20.89 -9.19 -20.56
CA PRO A 38 20.00 -9.71 -19.51
C PRO A 38 20.57 -10.98 -18.90
N VAL A 39 20.57 -11.06 -17.57
CA VAL A 39 21.10 -12.22 -16.82
C VAL A 39 20.12 -12.80 -15.81
N GLY A 40 18.99 -12.16 -15.60
CA GLY A 40 17.92 -12.63 -14.71
C GLY A 40 16.80 -11.63 -14.57
N MET A 41 15.68 -12.06 -14.03
CA MET A 41 14.51 -11.22 -13.83
C MET A 41 13.72 -11.67 -12.59
N ASP A 42 13.30 -10.71 -11.77
CA ASP A 42 12.32 -10.89 -10.71
C ASP A 42 11.07 -10.09 -11.03
N VAL A 43 9.89 -10.68 -10.76
CA VAL A 43 8.59 -10.03 -10.93
C VAL A 43 7.86 -10.04 -9.61
N LYS A 44 7.35 -8.90 -9.18
CA LYS A 44 6.64 -8.74 -7.90
C LYS A 44 5.40 -7.88 -8.09
N GLY A 45 4.37 -8.12 -7.25
CA GLY A 45 3.23 -7.22 -7.13
C GLY A 45 3.65 -5.92 -6.44
N GLY A 46 3.17 -4.79 -6.94
CA GLY A 46 3.40 -3.47 -6.39
C GLY A 46 2.11 -2.72 -6.07
N MET A 47 2.21 -1.56 -5.42
CA MET A 47 1.07 -0.74 -5.00
C MET A 47 0.09 -1.53 -4.11
N ALA A 48 -1.22 -1.44 -4.34
CA ALA A 48 -2.23 -2.16 -3.55
C ALA A 48 -2.05 -3.69 -3.56
N GLU A 49 -1.44 -4.26 -4.62
CA GLU A 49 -1.12 -5.69 -4.67
C GLU A 49 -0.03 -6.07 -3.65
N ASN A 50 0.88 -5.13 -3.30
CA ASN A 50 1.85 -5.38 -2.23
C ASN A 50 1.17 -5.45 -0.86
N VAL A 51 0.14 -4.63 -0.61
CA VAL A 51 -0.70 -4.74 0.61
C VAL A 51 -1.39 -6.11 0.66
N TYR A 52 -2.01 -6.53 -0.46
CA TYR A 52 -2.64 -7.86 -0.59
C TYR A 52 -1.66 -8.99 -0.26
N ASN A 53 -0.49 -9.00 -0.90
CA ASN A 53 0.52 -10.04 -0.70
C ASN A 53 1.01 -10.09 0.76
N ASN A 54 1.13 -8.94 1.43
CA ASN A 54 1.51 -8.88 2.83
C ASN A 54 0.39 -9.38 3.76
N LEU A 55 -0.89 -9.08 3.50
CA LEU A 55 -2.00 -9.65 4.27
C LEU A 55 -2.00 -11.19 4.21
N ILE A 56 -1.79 -11.77 3.01
CA ILE A 56 -1.69 -13.21 2.84
C ILE A 56 -0.47 -13.79 3.58
N SER A 57 0.69 -13.16 3.41
CA SER A 57 1.95 -13.62 4.05
C SER A 57 1.90 -13.54 5.58
N LEU A 58 1.12 -12.60 6.12
CA LEU A 58 0.89 -12.41 7.55
C LEU A 58 -0.18 -13.34 8.13
N GLY A 59 -0.85 -14.15 7.31
CA GLY A 59 -1.70 -15.24 7.79
C GLY A 59 -3.15 -15.23 7.33
N LEU A 60 -3.61 -14.24 6.54
CA LEU A 60 -4.92 -14.36 5.89
C LEU A 60 -4.85 -15.37 4.74
N LYS A 61 -5.94 -16.13 4.55
CA LYS A 61 -6.09 -16.96 3.36
C LYS A 61 -6.56 -16.12 2.18
N GLN A 62 -6.31 -16.58 0.96
CA GLN A 62 -6.73 -15.87 -0.25
C GLN A 62 -8.25 -15.63 -0.30
N ASN A 63 -9.06 -16.59 0.15
CA ASN A 63 -10.52 -16.46 0.23
C ASN A 63 -11.01 -15.50 1.32
N ASN A 64 -10.12 -15.02 2.20
CA ASN A 64 -10.42 -13.98 3.20
C ASN A 64 -10.16 -12.55 2.72
N VAL A 65 -9.65 -12.37 1.50
CA VAL A 65 -9.37 -11.04 0.95
C VAL A 65 -10.07 -10.85 -0.39
N CYS A 66 -10.89 -9.82 -0.49
CA CYS A 66 -11.46 -9.35 -1.75
C CYS A 66 -10.58 -8.21 -2.28
N PHE A 67 -10.11 -8.29 -3.52
CA PHE A 67 -9.25 -7.27 -4.11
C PHE A 67 -9.92 -6.63 -5.34
N ILE A 68 -10.20 -5.34 -5.24
CA ILE A 68 -10.81 -4.51 -6.29
C ILE A 68 -9.74 -3.55 -6.81
N SER A 69 -9.35 -3.70 -8.08
CA SER A 69 -8.27 -2.91 -8.68
C SER A 69 -8.52 -2.65 -10.17
N ASN A 70 -7.66 -1.80 -10.76
CA ASN A 70 -7.59 -1.62 -12.21
C ASN A 70 -7.39 -2.97 -12.93
N LEU A 71 -7.99 -3.12 -14.11
CA LEU A 71 -7.87 -4.33 -14.95
C LEU A 71 -6.47 -4.41 -15.56
N THR A 72 -6.01 -3.31 -16.17
CA THR A 72 -4.67 -3.22 -16.78
C THR A 72 -3.64 -2.82 -15.74
N ALA A 73 -2.70 -3.70 -15.46
CA ALA A 73 -1.66 -3.42 -14.46
C ALA A 73 -0.70 -2.30 -14.93
N ILE A 74 -0.34 -1.43 -14.00
CA ILE A 74 0.77 -0.48 -14.17
C ILE A 74 2.07 -1.28 -14.11
N ILE A 75 2.97 -1.09 -15.07
CA ILE A 75 4.25 -1.81 -15.10
C ILE A 75 5.38 -0.85 -14.77
N LYS A 76 6.21 -1.24 -13.80
CA LYS A 76 7.42 -0.51 -13.41
C LYS A 76 8.63 -1.41 -13.60
N LYS A 77 9.26 -1.29 -14.77
CA LYS A 77 10.41 -2.11 -15.14
C LYS A 77 11.72 -1.39 -14.83
N ARG A 78 12.54 -1.96 -13.94
CA ARG A 78 13.84 -1.45 -13.54
C ARG A 78 14.94 -2.34 -14.10
N PHE A 79 15.89 -1.74 -14.80
CA PHE A 79 17.11 -2.42 -15.24
C PHE A 79 18.19 -2.18 -14.19
N ILE A 80 18.73 -3.28 -13.65
CA ILE A 80 19.67 -3.25 -12.54
C ILE A 80 20.99 -3.84 -13.01
N ASP A 81 22.07 -3.05 -12.92
CA ASP A 81 23.41 -3.61 -13.18
C ASP A 81 23.75 -4.65 -12.12
N LYS A 82 24.06 -5.87 -12.56
CA LYS A 82 24.37 -7.00 -11.69
C LYS A 82 25.58 -6.76 -10.79
N LYS A 83 26.59 -6.00 -11.26
CA LYS A 83 27.83 -5.76 -10.53
C LYS A 83 27.67 -4.70 -9.44
N SER A 84 27.14 -3.54 -9.81
CA SER A 84 26.98 -2.42 -8.90
C SER A 84 25.69 -2.50 -8.07
N ASN A 85 24.71 -3.29 -8.56
CA ASN A 85 23.37 -3.41 -7.97
C ASN A 85 22.56 -2.10 -8.01
N TYR A 86 22.94 -1.12 -8.85
CA TYR A 86 22.19 0.11 -9.05
C TYR A 86 21.19 0.00 -10.21
N VAL A 87 20.05 0.72 -10.06
CA VAL A 87 19.10 0.91 -11.16
C VAL A 87 19.74 1.86 -12.17
N VAL A 88 19.99 1.36 -13.37
CA VAL A 88 20.61 2.13 -14.47
C VAL A 88 19.56 2.76 -15.38
N PHE A 89 18.38 2.17 -15.44
CA PHE A 89 17.27 2.68 -16.22
C PHE A 89 15.94 2.16 -15.69
N ARG A 90 14.87 2.94 -15.84
CA ARG A 90 13.50 2.54 -15.48
C ARG A 90 12.52 2.91 -16.57
N ILE A 91 11.60 2.01 -16.88
CA ILE A 91 10.46 2.22 -17.75
C ILE A 91 9.19 2.10 -16.92
N ASP A 92 8.34 3.12 -16.99
CA ASP A 92 6.99 3.09 -16.44
C ASP A 92 5.99 2.97 -17.61
N GLN A 93 5.16 1.94 -17.59
CA GLN A 93 4.14 1.70 -18.61
C GLN A 93 2.76 1.72 -17.96
N ASN A 94 1.77 2.18 -18.70
CA ASN A 94 0.37 2.20 -18.30
C ASN A 94 0.05 3.15 -17.13
N ASP A 95 0.95 4.03 -16.73
CA ASP A 95 0.73 5.00 -15.65
C ASP A 95 -0.45 5.96 -15.97
N ASP A 96 -0.72 6.17 -17.26
CA ASP A 96 -1.77 7.05 -17.77
C ASP A 96 -2.96 6.30 -18.43
N ILE A 97 -2.89 4.98 -18.54
CA ILE A 97 -3.94 4.16 -19.17
C ILE A 97 -5.21 4.16 -18.33
N ILE A 98 -5.10 4.14 -17.01
CA ILE A 98 -6.25 4.18 -16.12
C ILE A 98 -7.14 5.37 -16.49
N SER A 99 -6.55 6.54 -16.72
CA SER A 99 -7.30 7.74 -17.13
C SER A 99 -7.88 7.67 -18.56
N LYS A 100 -7.27 6.90 -19.46
CA LYS A 100 -7.68 6.81 -20.86
C LYS A 100 -8.69 5.70 -21.14
N GLN A 101 -8.70 4.63 -20.35
CA GLN A 101 -9.52 3.43 -20.60
C GLN A 101 -10.76 3.32 -19.71
N HIS A 102 -11.11 4.38 -18.96
CA HIS A 102 -12.25 4.36 -18.03
C HIS A 102 -12.23 3.19 -17.03
N GLU A 103 -11.03 2.74 -16.63
CA GLU A 103 -10.85 1.70 -15.61
C GLU A 103 -10.93 2.29 -14.18
N TYR A 104 -11.87 3.21 -13.98
CA TYR A 104 -12.05 3.86 -12.70
C TYR A 104 -12.95 3.05 -11.76
N PHE A 105 -12.77 3.29 -10.48
CA PHE A 105 -13.81 2.96 -9.53
C PHE A 105 -15.06 3.79 -9.84
N CYS A 106 -16.16 3.14 -10.13
CA CYS A 106 -17.39 3.78 -10.62
C CYS A 106 -18.63 3.25 -9.90
N GLY A 107 -19.80 3.79 -10.23
CA GLY A 107 -21.06 3.41 -9.64
C GLY A 107 -21.39 1.92 -9.70
N ASP A 108 -21.02 1.22 -10.76
CA ASP A 108 -21.23 -0.23 -10.88
C ASP A 108 -20.28 -1.02 -9.96
N THR A 109 -19.04 -0.57 -9.80
CA THR A 109 -18.09 -1.14 -8.83
C THR A 109 -18.56 -0.90 -7.40
N PHE A 110 -19.10 0.30 -7.13
CA PHE A 110 -19.67 0.63 -5.83
C PHE A 110 -20.90 -0.22 -5.48
N LYS A 111 -21.82 -0.47 -6.43
CA LYS A 111 -22.95 -1.38 -6.23
C LYS A 111 -22.48 -2.80 -5.91
N LYS A 112 -21.48 -3.32 -6.65
CA LYS A 112 -20.89 -4.63 -6.35
C LYS A 112 -20.24 -4.66 -4.96
N LEU A 113 -19.57 -3.59 -4.55
CA LEU A 113 -19.04 -3.47 -3.20
C LEU A 113 -20.17 -3.57 -2.15
N GLU A 114 -21.27 -2.84 -2.32
CA GLU A 114 -22.42 -2.91 -1.40
C GLU A 114 -23.03 -4.31 -1.36
N GLU A 115 -23.19 -4.99 -2.50
CA GLU A 115 -23.64 -6.39 -2.55
C GLU A 115 -22.70 -7.33 -1.77
N ILE A 116 -21.39 -7.16 -1.88
CA ILE A 116 -20.41 -7.93 -1.11
C ILE A 116 -20.60 -7.69 0.39
N LEU A 117 -20.79 -6.44 0.83
CA LEU A 117 -21.01 -6.10 2.24
C LEU A 117 -22.34 -6.66 2.80
N ILE A 118 -23.38 -6.73 1.95
CA ILE A 118 -24.66 -7.32 2.32
C ILE A 118 -24.50 -8.83 2.54
N ASN A 119 -23.79 -9.51 1.64
CA ASN A 119 -23.70 -10.97 1.62
C ASN A 119 -22.65 -11.54 2.57
N HIS A 120 -21.63 -10.77 2.96
CA HIS A 120 -20.50 -11.24 3.78
C HIS A 120 -20.34 -10.46 5.07
N LYS A 121 -20.95 -10.94 6.15
CA LYS A 121 -20.87 -10.32 7.49
C LYS A 121 -19.54 -10.53 8.21
N THR A 122 -18.64 -11.30 7.62
CA THR A 122 -17.28 -11.57 8.14
C THR A 122 -16.29 -10.44 7.88
N ILE A 123 -16.63 -9.47 7.01
CA ILE A 123 -15.78 -8.34 6.65
C ILE A 123 -15.59 -7.44 7.87
N LYS A 124 -14.32 -7.13 8.17
CA LYS A 124 -13.90 -6.27 9.29
C LYS A 124 -13.25 -4.97 8.83
N PHE A 125 -12.59 -4.98 7.67
CA PHE A 125 -11.88 -3.83 7.14
C PHE A 125 -12.11 -3.62 5.66
N ILE A 126 -12.20 -2.34 5.26
CA ILE A 126 -11.97 -1.89 3.89
C ILE A 126 -10.66 -1.10 3.90
N VAL A 127 -9.69 -1.56 3.12
CA VAL A 127 -8.38 -0.94 2.95
C VAL A 127 -8.35 -0.24 1.59
N ILE A 128 -8.09 1.07 1.58
CA ILE A 128 -7.95 1.86 0.36
C ILE A 128 -6.48 2.22 0.22
N SER A 129 -5.82 1.68 -0.82
CA SER A 129 -4.41 1.95 -1.14
C SER A 129 -4.36 2.75 -2.44
N ASP A 130 -4.35 4.09 -2.28
CA ASP A 130 -4.47 5.06 -3.37
C ASP A 130 -3.10 5.69 -3.69
N TYR A 131 -2.51 5.26 -4.79
CA TYR A 131 -1.27 5.81 -5.31
C TYR A 131 -1.48 7.04 -6.20
N ASN A 132 -2.72 7.57 -6.22
CA ASN A 132 -3.12 8.74 -7.00
C ASN A 132 -2.84 8.55 -8.51
N LYS A 133 -3.11 7.34 -9.02
CA LYS A 133 -3.04 6.99 -10.45
C LYS A 133 -4.41 7.06 -11.12
N GLN A 134 -5.36 7.76 -10.47
CA GLN A 134 -6.71 8.03 -10.98
C GLN A 134 -7.64 6.81 -11.06
N PHE A 135 -7.35 5.71 -10.35
CA PHE A 135 -8.28 4.59 -10.23
C PHE A 135 -9.49 4.95 -9.37
N ILE A 136 -9.27 5.67 -8.27
CA ILE A 136 -10.32 6.11 -7.35
C ILE A 136 -10.13 7.59 -7.03
N ASP A 137 -11.22 8.36 -7.09
CA ASP A 137 -11.23 9.75 -6.71
C ASP A 137 -11.72 9.98 -5.26
N GLU A 138 -11.66 11.22 -4.82
CA GLU A 138 -12.01 11.64 -3.47
C GLU A 138 -13.51 11.39 -3.16
N TYR A 139 -14.38 11.60 -4.15
CA TYR A 139 -15.81 11.34 -4.01
C TYR A 139 -16.09 9.87 -3.68
N TRP A 140 -15.49 8.92 -4.42
CA TRP A 140 -15.71 7.50 -4.16
C TRP A 140 -15.06 7.04 -2.87
N ILE A 141 -13.92 7.60 -2.46
CA ILE A 141 -13.32 7.30 -1.14
C ILE A 141 -14.28 7.71 -0.02
N GLU A 142 -14.88 8.91 -0.12
CA GLU A 142 -15.90 9.37 0.83
C GLU A 142 -17.13 8.44 0.85
N GLN A 143 -17.69 8.11 -0.33
CA GLN A 143 -18.86 7.21 -0.41
C GLN A 143 -18.56 5.82 0.19
N ILE A 144 -17.38 5.28 -0.05
CA ILE A 144 -16.94 4.00 0.55
C ILE A 144 -16.87 4.12 2.07
N SER A 145 -16.34 5.21 2.62
CA SER A 145 -16.25 5.41 4.06
C SER A 145 -17.62 5.50 4.74
N ILE A 146 -18.56 6.21 4.10
CA ILE A 146 -19.95 6.30 4.55
C ILE A 146 -20.62 4.92 4.51
N LEU A 147 -20.43 4.18 3.43
CA LEU A 147 -20.95 2.82 3.28
C LEU A 147 -20.38 1.86 4.33
N ALA A 148 -19.06 1.91 4.56
CA ALA A 148 -18.39 1.09 5.57
C ALA A 148 -18.98 1.36 6.98
N LYS A 149 -19.16 2.64 7.32
CA LYS A 149 -19.78 3.06 8.59
C LYS A 149 -21.19 2.51 8.74
N LYS A 150 -22.01 2.53 7.68
CA LYS A 150 -23.38 1.95 7.66
C LYS A 150 -23.38 0.46 8.06
N TYR A 151 -22.35 -0.28 7.66
CA TYR A 151 -22.21 -1.72 7.95
C TYR A 151 -21.31 -2.03 9.16
N GLY A 152 -20.83 -1.02 9.89
CA GLY A 152 -19.95 -1.21 11.07
C GLY A 152 -18.57 -1.76 10.73
N ILE A 153 -18.06 -1.45 9.54
CA ILE A 153 -16.78 -1.93 9.02
C ILE A 153 -15.75 -0.79 9.13
N LEU A 154 -14.57 -1.11 9.64
CA LEU A 154 -13.49 -0.13 9.76
C LEU A 154 -12.83 0.15 8.42
N THR A 155 -12.35 1.39 8.26
CA THR A 155 -11.66 1.84 7.05
C THR A 155 -10.21 2.23 7.35
N ALA A 156 -9.28 1.79 6.48
CA ALA A 156 -7.89 2.22 6.51
C ALA A 156 -7.49 2.76 5.13
N LEU A 157 -6.91 3.94 5.09
CA LEU A 157 -6.49 4.64 3.87
C LEU A 157 -4.99 4.88 3.88
N ASP A 158 -4.33 4.56 2.77
CA ASP A 158 -2.99 5.05 2.41
C ASP A 158 -3.13 5.83 1.10
N SER A 159 -3.02 7.15 1.13
CA SER A 159 -3.24 7.98 -0.04
C SER A 159 -2.18 9.06 -0.19
N LYS A 160 -1.84 9.36 -1.44
CA LYS A 160 -0.96 10.47 -1.80
C LYS A 160 -1.70 11.79 -2.03
N LYS A 161 -3.03 11.79 -1.90
CA LYS A 161 -3.86 12.98 -2.01
C LYS A 161 -3.74 13.85 -0.74
N ILE A 162 -4.04 15.13 -0.89
CA ILE A 162 -4.16 16.04 0.26
C ILE A 162 -5.45 15.74 1.00
N LEU A 163 -5.36 15.48 2.29
CA LEU A 163 -6.52 15.21 3.15
C LEU A 163 -7.40 16.45 3.25
N SER A 164 -8.69 16.27 3.20
CA SER A 164 -9.69 17.32 3.34
C SER A 164 -11.03 16.72 3.82
N ASP A 165 -12.14 17.42 3.63
CA ASP A 165 -13.46 16.97 4.11
C ASP A 165 -13.84 15.55 3.62
N TRP A 166 -13.43 15.16 2.45
CA TRP A 166 -13.68 13.82 1.88
C TRP A 166 -13.12 12.66 2.71
N SER A 167 -12.12 12.91 3.53
CA SER A 167 -11.47 11.86 4.34
C SER A 167 -11.94 11.80 5.80
N LYS A 168 -12.86 12.68 6.23
CA LYS A 168 -13.31 12.79 7.64
C LYS A 168 -13.91 11.51 8.23
N GLU A 169 -14.59 10.72 7.42
CA GLU A 169 -15.23 9.48 7.89
C GLU A 169 -14.28 8.29 7.93
N ILE A 170 -13.06 8.42 7.40
CA ILE A 170 -12.04 7.36 7.44
C ILE A 170 -11.59 7.12 8.89
N ASP A 171 -11.56 5.85 9.31
CA ASP A 171 -11.18 5.50 10.67
C ASP A 171 -9.67 5.63 10.91
N PHE A 172 -8.85 5.17 9.95
CA PHE A 172 -7.40 5.24 10.01
C PHE A 172 -6.81 5.75 8.69
N VAL A 173 -6.05 6.81 8.76
CA VAL A 173 -5.25 7.29 7.62
C VAL A 173 -3.78 7.07 7.96
N LYS A 174 -3.07 6.35 7.11
CA LYS A 174 -1.62 6.17 7.18
C LYS A 174 -0.98 6.91 6.02
N ILE A 175 -0.05 7.79 6.32
CA ILE A 175 0.77 8.52 5.34
C ILE A 175 2.23 8.51 5.80
N ASN A 176 3.16 8.77 4.88
CA ASN A 176 4.56 8.95 5.24
C ASN A 176 4.85 10.41 5.63
N LYS A 177 6.04 10.65 6.20
CA LYS A 177 6.48 11.97 6.64
C LYS A 177 6.40 13.03 5.54
N LYS A 178 6.82 12.71 4.32
CA LYS A 178 6.78 13.64 3.19
C LYS A 178 5.34 13.99 2.81
N GLU A 179 4.45 13.02 2.80
CA GLU A 179 3.03 13.21 2.53
C GLU A 179 2.38 14.05 3.65
N TYR A 180 2.78 13.83 4.91
CA TYR A 180 2.34 14.64 6.04
C TYR A 180 2.80 16.10 5.91
N GLU A 181 4.06 16.34 5.57
CA GLU A 181 4.58 17.68 5.33
C GLU A 181 3.87 18.40 4.17
N ASN A 182 3.55 17.68 3.09
CA ASN A 182 2.75 18.22 1.99
C ASN A 182 1.32 18.59 2.45
N ASN A 183 0.73 17.77 3.32
CA ASN A 183 -0.57 18.08 3.93
C ASN A 183 -0.50 19.34 4.79
N LEU A 184 0.55 19.52 5.61
CA LEU A 184 0.74 20.73 6.44
C LEU A 184 0.88 22.00 5.62
N LEU A 185 1.43 21.92 4.40
CA LEU A 185 1.49 23.08 3.50
C LEU A 185 0.12 23.52 2.98
N SER A 186 -0.81 22.56 2.86
CA SER A 186 -2.16 22.80 2.35
C SER A 186 -3.18 23.01 3.47
N ASN A 187 -3.01 22.33 4.61
CA ASN A 187 -3.92 22.33 5.75
C ASN A 187 -3.13 22.45 7.05
N LYS A 188 -3.52 23.38 7.93
CA LYS A 188 -2.83 23.57 9.22
C LYS A 188 -2.92 22.37 10.16
N PHE A 189 -4.00 21.58 10.06
CA PHE A 189 -4.30 20.46 10.95
C PHE A 189 -4.82 19.28 10.14
N PRO A 190 -3.96 18.55 9.41
CA PRO A 190 -4.40 17.42 8.58
C PRO A 190 -5.08 16.31 9.40
N GLU A 191 -4.74 16.17 10.69
CA GLU A 191 -5.39 15.23 11.62
C GLU A 191 -6.88 15.53 11.87
N SER A 192 -7.35 16.73 11.54
CA SER A 192 -8.78 17.08 11.65
C SER A 192 -9.64 16.48 10.53
N PHE A 193 -9.00 15.95 9.50
CA PHE A 193 -9.66 15.35 8.34
C PHE A 193 -9.70 13.79 8.36
N CYS A 194 -9.43 13.19 9.52
CA CYS A 194 -9.62 11.77 9.75
C CYS A 194 -9.72 11.47 11.25
N LYS A 195 -10.23 10.29 11.61
CA LYS A 195 -10.37 9.92 13.01
C LYS A 195 -9.02 9.58 13.66
N ASN A 196 -8.14 8.91 12.93
CA ASN A 196 -6.81 8.54 13.40
C ASN A 196 -5.79 8.72 12.28
N LEU A 197 -4.84 9.64 12.45
CA LEU A 197 -3.74 9.89 11.52
C LEU A 197 -2.47 9.23 12.03
N LEU A 198 -1.95 8.28 11.25
CA LEU A 198 -0.72 7.55 11.49
C LEU A 198 0.34 8.02 10.50
N VAL A 199 1.43 8.60 10.99
CA VAL A 199 2.53 9.09 10.14
C VAL A 199 3.75 8.21 10.32
N THR A 200 4.20 7.56 9.25
CA THR A 200 5.44 6.78 9.24
C THR A 200 6.64 7.70 8.99
N ASP A 201 7.67 7.66 9.87
CA ASP A 201 8.86 8.54 9.81
C ASP A 201 10.17 7.74 9.94
N GLY A 202 10.37 6.75 9.09
CA GLY A 202 11.59 5.94 9.04
C GLY A 202 11.96 5.34 10.39
N ASP A 203 13.20 5.59 10.84
CA ASP A 203 13.73 5.11 12.12
C ASP A 203 13.06 5.71 13.36
N LYS A 204 12.35 6.84 13.22
CA LYS A 204 11.54 7.42 14.29
C LYS A 204 10.22 6.67 14.50
N GLY A 205 9.87 5.77 13.57
CA GLY A 205 8.72 4.87 13.69
C GLY A 205 7.40 5.47 13.22
N ILE A 206 6.33 5.21 13.97
CA ILE A 206 4.97 5.64 13.63
C ILE A 206 4.46 6.62 14.69
N HIS A 207 4.01 7.79 14.23
CA HIS A 207 3.39 8.81 15.06
C HIS A 207 1.87 8.73 14.91
N TRP A 208 1.16 8.57 16.02
CA TRP A 208 -0.30 8.71 16.08
C TRP A 208 -0.65 10.15 16.44
N ILE A 209 -0.85 10.97 15.42
CA ILE A 209 -0.93 12.44 15.54
C ILE A 209 -2.07 12.87 16.45
N ASN A 210 -3.28 12.33 16.25
CA ASN A 210 -4.47 12.70 17.05
C ASN A 210 -4.33 12.41 18.56
N LYS A 211 -3.36 11.58 18.96
CA LYS A 211 -3.09 11.24 20.37
C LYS A 211 -1.77 11.83 20.87
N GLY A 212 -0.94 12.39 20.02
CA GLY A 212 0.40 12.85 20.38
C GLY A 212 1.35 11.71 20.81
N LEU A 213 1.09 10.48 20.36
CA LEU A 213 1.88 9.31 20.73
C LEU A 213 2.87 8.95 19.61
N THR A 214 4.06 8.52 20.01
CA THR A 214 5.09 8.04 19.08
C THR A 214 5.50 6.62 19.48
N PHE A 215 5.49 5.73 18.51
CA PHE A 215 5.95 4.35 18.61
C PHE A 215 7.25 4.22 17.85
N ILE A 216 8.37 4.20 18.57
CA ILE A 216 9.72 4.17 17.97
C ILE A 216 9.92 2.87 17.21
N GLY A 217 10.48 2.95 16.00
CA GLY A 217 10.85 1.81 15.18
C GLY A 217 12.09 1.07 15.71
N GLU A 218 12.27 -0.17 15.30
CA GLU A 218 13.50 -0.89 15.58
C GLU A 218 14.62 -0.35 14.69
N ARG A 219 15.79 -0.13 15.28
CA ARG A 219 16.99 0.27 14.52
C ARG A 219 17.54 -0.93 13.77
N VAL A 220 17.52 -0.87 12.46
CA VAL A 220 17.98 -1.94 11.58
C VAL A 220 18.88 -1.38 10.47
N GLU A 221 19.69 -2.24 9.87
CA GLU A 221 20.44 -1.89 8.67
C GLU A 221 19.47 -1.81 7.47
N VAL A 222 19.27 -0.60 6.96
CA VAL A 222 18.33 -0.34 5.85
C VAL A 222 19.01 -0.71 4.52
N ARG A 223 18.37 -1.60 3.77
CA ARG A 223 18.75 -1.96 2.40
C ARG A 223 17.87 -1.31 1.35
N ASP A 224 16.57 -1.28 1.60
CA ASP A 224 15.60 -0.68 0.69
C ASP A 224 14.33 -0.29 1.46
N VAL A 225 13.78 0.88 1.16
CA VAL A 225 12.56 1.39 1.81
C VAL A 225 11.29 1.17 0.98
N VAL A 226 11.44 0.62 -0.23
CA VAL A 226 10.31 0.42 -1.16
C VAL A 226 9.32 -0.59 -0.60
N GLY A 227 8.05 -0.19 -0.52
CA GLY A 227 6.95 -1.03 -0.03
C GLY A 227 6.84 -1.14 1.49
N ALA A 228 7.72 -0.49 2.29
CA ALA A 228 7.61 -0.52 3.75
C ALA A 228 6.29 0.07 4.26
N GLY A 229 5.75 1.07 3.59
CA GLY A 229 4.44 1.65 3.87
C GLY A 229 3.30 0.65 3.68
N ASP A 230 3.34 -0.15 2.60
CA ASP A 230 2.33 -1.19 2.32
C ASP A 230 2.40 -2.31 3.36
N VAL A 231 3.63 -2.70 3.75
CA VAL A 231 3.85 -3.68 4.82
C VAL A 231 3.28 -3.18 6.15
N ALA A 232 3.56 -1.92 6.50
CA ALA A 232 3.03 -1.32 7.73
C ALA A 232 1.49 -1.29 7.72
N LEU A 233 0.86 -0.92 6.60
CA LEU A 233 -0.59 -0.89 6.46
C LEU A 233 -1.19 -2.29 6.62
N ALA A 234 -0.66 -3.30 5.91
CA ALA A 234 -1.13 -4.67 5.99
C ALA A 234 -0.98 -5.26 7.41
N ALA A 235 0.18 -5.02 8.04
CA ALA A 235 0.46 -5.48 9.39
C ALA A 235 -0.44 -4.80 10.44
N PHE A 236 -0.71 -3.50 10.29
CA PHE A 236 -1.66 -2.77 11.12
C PHE A 236 -3.05 -3.39 11.04
N VAL A 237 -3.57 -3.58 9.82
CA VAL A 237 -4.93 -4.10 9.59
C VAL A 237 -5.10 -5.51 10.14
N ILE A 238 -4.13 -6.41 9.88
CA ILE A 238 -4.24 -7.78 10.39
C ILE A 238 -4.22 -7.82 11.92
N LYS A 239 -3.36 -7.01 12.54
CA LYS A 239 -3.26 -6.97 13.99
C LYS A 239 -4.48 -6.32 14.63
N MET A 240 -5.09 -5.32 14.01
CA MET A 240 -6.38 -4.76 14.43
C MET A 240 -7.48 -5.83 14.48
N ILE A 241 -7.53 -6.70 13.46
CA ILE A 241 -8.52 -7.80 13.42
C ILE A 241 -8.27 -8.81 14.54
N GLU A 242 -7.00 -9.12 14.84
CA GLU A 242 -6.62 -10.13 15.83
C GLU A 242 -6.72 -9.64 17.26
N SER A 243 -6.43 -8.37 17.52
CA SER A 243 -6.41 -7.76 18.85
C SER A 243 -7.74 -7.10 19.23
N GLU A 244 -8.82 -7.41 18.50
CA GLU A 244 -10.14 -6.83 18.74
C GLU A 244 -10.10 -5.28 18.81
N ASN A 245 -9.40 -4.67 17.83
CA ASN A 245 -9.26 -3.23 17.64
C ASN A 245 -8.32 -2.52 18.64
N ASN A 246 -7.31 -3.21 19.17
CA ASN A 246 -6.26 -2.56 19.96
C ASN A 246 -5.28 -1.80 19.06
N ILE A 247 -5.47 -0.48 18.96
CA ILE A 247 -4.73 0.40 18.06
C ILE A 247 -3.23 0.43 18.40
N GLU A 248 -2.87 0.56 19.68
CA GLU A 248 -1.47 0.67 20.10
C GLU A 248 -0.68 -0.61 19.79
N GLU A 249 -1.27 -1.76 20.08
CA GLU A 249 -0.67 -3.06 19.76
C GLU A 249 -0.51 -3.23 18.24
N SER A 250 -1.47 -2.75 17.46
CA SER A 250 -1.45 -2.81 16.01
C SER A 250 -0.39 -1.88 15.41
N ILE A 251 -0.18 -0.69 15.97
CA ILE A 251 0.91 0.20 15.58
C ILE A 251 2.28 -0.42 15.90
N LYS A 252 2.46 -0.99 17.10
CA LYS A 252 3.73 -1.67 17.46
C LYS A 252 4.05 -2.82 16.51
N PHE A 253 3.05 -3.63 16.18
CA PHE A 253 3.20 -4.74 15.24
C PHE A 253 3.53 -4.26 13.82
N ALA A 254 2.84 -3.21 13.34
CA ALA A 254 3.11 -2.59 12.05
C ALA A 254 4.54 -2.01 11.97
N ASN A 255 5.00 -1.38 13.03
CA ASN A 255 6.34 -0.80 13.12
C ASN A 255 7.42 -1.90 13.00
N LYS A 256 7.26 -2.99 13.74
CA LYS A 256 8.17 -4.15 13.69
C LYS A 256 8.19 -4.78 12.29
N ALA A 257 7.03 -4.98 11.67
CA ALA A 257 6.93 -5.50 10.31
C ALA A 257 7.63 -4.60 9.29
N ALA A 258 7.41 -3.28 9.37
CA ALA A 258 8.06 -2.30 8.51
C ALA A 258 9.59 -2.30 8.70
N SER A 259 10.08 -2.37 9.95
CA SER A 259 11.52 -2.44 10.25
C SER A 259 12.17 -3.69 9.63
N ILE A 260 11.50 -4.84 9.66
CA ILE A 260 12.00 -6.05 8.99
C ILE A 260 11.99 -5.86 7.47
N SER A 261 10.96 -5.23 6.90
CA SER A 261 10.85 -5.07 5.45
C SER A 261 11.99 -4.27 4.85
N VAL A 262 12.46 -3.21 5.52
CA VAL A 262 13.53 -2.35 5.02
C VAL A 262 14.92 -3.03 5.05
N THR A 263 15.08 -4.17 5.72
CA THR A 263 16.29 -5.00 5.65
C THR A 263 16.36 -5.87 4.40
N LYS A 264 15.26 -5.94 3.63
CA LYS A 264 15.14 -6.73 2.41
C LYS A 264 15.25 -5.81 1.19
N LYS A 265 15.50 -6.39 0.02
CA LYS A 265 15.63 -5.66 -1.24
C LYS A 265 14.31 -5.65 -2.02
N GLY A 266 13.90 -4.47 -2.50
CA GLY A 266 12.68 -4.25 -3.27
C GLY A 266 11.42 -4.52 -2.46
N THR A 267 10.25 -4.47 -3.13
CA THR A 267 8.99 -4.89 -2.51
C THR A 267 9.09 -6.31 -2.00
N CYS A 268 8.65 -6.55 -0.76
CA CYS A 268 8.74 -7.86 -0.14
C CYS A 268 7.50 -8.16 0.69
N SER A 269 7.18 -9.44 0.83
CA SER A 269 6.17 -9.91 1.76
C SER A 269 6.84 -10.42 3.04
N ILE A 270 6.35 -9.96 4.19
CA ILE A 270 6.87 -10.34 5.50
C ILE A 270 6.07 -11.52 6.02
N LYS A 271 6.76 -12.58 6.40
CA LYS A 271 6.11 -13.76 7.00
C LYS A 271 5.84 -13.53 8.49
N ARG A 272 4.76 -14.12 8.97
CA ARG A 272 4.35 -13.99 10.38
C ARG A 272 5.45 -14.36 11.37
N ASN A 273 6.18 -15.44 11.11
CA ASN A 273 7.26 -15.93 11.96
C ASN A 273 8.51 -15.04 11.99
N GLU A 274 8.61 -14.06 11.11
CA GLU A 274 9.70 -13.07 11.12
C GLU A 274 9.43 -11.93 12.13
N ILE A 275 8.14 -11.75 12.51
CA ILE A 275 7.73 -10.67 13.41
C ILE A 275 7.65 -11.17 14.87
N LEU A 276 7.33 -12.44 15.08
CA LEU A 276 7.24 -13.07 16.41
C LEU A 276 8.62 -13.31 16.98
#